data_262122e1c4b1d1227a18f3b0c714180c
#
_entry.id   262122e1c4b1d1227a18f3b0c714180c
#
_cell.length_a   1.000
_cell.length_b   1.000
_cell.length_c   1.000
_cell.angle_alpha   90.00
_cell.angle_beta   90.00
_cell.angle_gamma   90.00
#
_symmetry.space_group_name_H-M   'P 1'
#
loop_
_entity.id
_entity.type
_entity.pdbx_description
1 polymer ?
#
loop_
_entity_poly.entity_id
_entity_poly.type
_entity_poly.pdbx_seq_one_letter_code
_entity_poly.pdbx_strand_id
1 'polypeptide(L)'
;MWDQMLLGIQTAFTLQNMLFAGLGCFIGTIIGMLPGLGPMSVVAIMIPVSIQIGDPSTTLILLAGVYYGAIFGGSTSSILINAPGEAAVVATSFDGYPMARKGQAGKALTIAAISSFSGGTIGAIFLMGFAPALASFAILF
;
A
#
# COMPACT_ATOMS: atom_id res chain seq x y z
N MET A 1 -19.88 -13.70 -11.10
CA MET A 1 -19.12 -12.45 -10.87
C MET A 1 -19.45 -11.82 -9.52
N TRP A 2 -20.74 -11.51 -9.24
CA TRP A 2 -21.14 -10.98 -7.92
C TRP A 2 -20.83 -11.90 -6.75
N ASP A 3 -21.06 -13.20 -6.90
CA ASP A 3 -20.78 -14.20 -5.84
C ASP A 3 -19.29 -14.30 -5.52
N GLN A 4 -18.42 -14.16 -6.54
CA GLN A 4 -16.97 -14.16 -6.35
C GLN A 4 -16.49 -12.88 -5.64
N MET A 5 -17.11 -11.73 -5.94
CA MET A 5 -16.82 -10.47 -5.24
C MET A 5 -17.25 -10.54 -3.78
N LEU A 6 -18.44 -11.09 -3.51
CA LEU A 6 -18.92 -11.29 -2.14
C LEU A 6 -18.01 -12.24 -1.35
N LEU A 7 -17.58 -13.33 -1.97
CA LEU A 7 -16.65 -14.27 -1.36
C LEU A 7 -15.32 -13.58 -1.03
N GLY A 8 -14.79 -12.78 -1.96
CA GLY A 8 -13.56 -12.01 -1.75
C GLY A 8 -13.67 -11.02 -0.57
N ILE A 9 -14.79 -10.30 -0.48
CA ILE A 9 -15.08 -9.39 0.63
C ILE A 9 -15.17 -10.17 1.95
N GLN A 10 -15.91 -11.26 1.99
CA GLN A 10 -16.02 -12.10 3.19
C GLN A 10 -14.66 -12.63 3.63
N THR A 11 -13.84 -13.11 2.70
CA THR A 11 -12.48 -13.58 2.98
C THR A 11 -11.60 -12.47 3.53
N ALA A 12 -11.64 -11.28 2.93
CA ALA A 12 -10.83 -10.13 3.36
C ALA A 12 -11.20 -9.65 4.78
N PHE A 13 -12.48 -9.69 5.13
CA PHE A 13 -12.97 -9.24 6.44
C PHE A 13 -12.94 -10.32 7.53
N THR A 14 -12.32 -11.47 7.30
CA THR A 14 -12.05 -12.41 8.41
C THR A 14 -11.07 -11.77 9.40
N LEU A 15 -11.23 -12.05 10.69
CA LEU A 15 -10.36 -11.51 11.74
C LEU A 15 -8.88 -11.80 11.45
N GLN A 16 -8.59 -13.00 10.98
CA GLN A 16 -7.23 -13.42 10.60
C GLN A 16 -6.68 -12.53 9.49
N ASN A 17 -7.40 -12.33 8.40
CA ASN A 17 -6.95 -11.55 7.26
C ASN A 17 -6.83 -10.05 7.59
N MET A 18 -7.71 -9.52 8.43
CA MET A 18 -7.58 -8.15 8.94
C MET A 18 -6.31 -7.97 9.79
N LEU A 19 -5.95 -8.95 10.62
CA LEU A 19 -4.71 -8.92 11.38
C LEU A 19 -3.49 -8.98 10.46
N PHE A 20 -3.48 -9.86 9.46
CA PHE A 20 -2.39 -9.92 8.48
C PHE A 20 -2.28 -8.66 7.63
N ALA A 21 -3.40 -8.06 7.22
CA ALA A 21 -3.40 -6.76 6.53
C ALA A 21 -2.78 -5.66 7.41
N GLY A 22 -3.19 -5.58 8.67
CA GLY A 22 -2.66 -4.62 9.64
C GLY A 22 -1.16 -4.83 9.92
N LEU A 23 -0.74 -6.06 10.14
CA LEU A 23 0.68 -6.41 10.32
C LEU A 23 1.50 -6.08 9.08
N GLY A 24 1.00 -6.43 7.89
CA GLY A 24 1.64 -6.09 6.62
C GLY A 24 1.82 -4.58 6.46
N CYS A 25 0.75 -3.82 6.70
CA CYS A 25 0.79 -2.36 6.63
C CYS A 25 1.79 -1.76 7.63
N PHE A 26 1.82 -2.25 8.86
CA PHE A 26 2.75 -1.80 9.90
C PHE A 26 4.22 -2.08 9.52
N ILE A 27 4.52 -3.32 9.14
CA ILE A 27 5.87 -3.73 8.71
C ILE A 27 6.28 -2.94 7.46
N GLY A 28 5.38 -2.85 6.48
CA GLY A 28 5.61 -2.09 5.26
C GLY A 28 5.92 -0.62 5.54
N THR A 29 5.18 0.02 6.44
CA THR A 29 5.41 1.41 6.82
C THR A 29 6.79 1.62 7.44
N ILE A 30 7.20 0.74 8.38
CA ILE A 30 8.50 0.85 9.03
C ILE A 30 9.64 0.71 8.01
N ILE A 31 9.57 -0.33 7.17
CA ILE A 31 10.64 -0.58 6.18
C ILE A 31 10.61 0.49 5.08
N GLY A 32 9.41 0.90 4.64
CA GLY A 32 9.23 1.93 3.62
C GLY A 32 9.68 3.33 4.03
N MET A 33 9.81 3.60 5.34
CA MET A 33 10.45 4.84 5.83
C MET A 33 11.95 4.90 5.54
N LEU A 34 12.58 3.77 5.24
CA LEU A 34 14.00 3.74 4.90
C LEU A 34 14.21 4.31 3.49
N PRO A 35 14.95 5.42 3.34
CA PRO A 35 15.19 6.04 2.04
C PRO A 35 15.83 5.05 1.06
N GLY A 36 15.30 5.01 -0.18
CA GLY A 36 15.81 4.13 -1.24
C GLY A 36 15.24 2.70 -1.24
N LEU A 37 14.46 2.31 -0.23
CA LEU A 37 13.71 1.07 -0.25
C LEU A 37 12.28 1.34 -0.73
N GLY A 38 12.07 1.27 -2.04
CA GLY A 38 10.73 1.38 -2.61
C GLY A 38 9.83 0.19 -2.25
N PRO A 39 8.50 0.31 -2.40
CA PRO A 39 7.54 -0.71 -1.99
C PRO A 39 7.76 -2.06 -2.67
N MET A 40 8.27 -2.08 -3.89
CA MET A 40 8.62 -3.32 -4.60
C MET A 40 9.73 -4.10 -3.89
N SER A 41 10.75 -3.40 -3.38
CA SER A 41 11.83 -4.04 -2.61
C SER A 41 11.32 -4.62 -1.30
N VAL A 42 10.44 -3.89 -0.62
CA VAL A 42 9.84 -4.34 0.65
C VAL A 42 8.97 -5.59 0.43
N VAL A 43 8.15 -5.59 -0.62
CA VAL A 43 7.36 -6.77 -1.01
C VAL A 43 8.28 -7.96 -1.33
N ALA A 44 9.34 -7.74 -2.13
CA ALA A 44 10.29 -8.80 -2.48
C ALA A 44 10.94 -9.45 -1.24
N ILE A 45 11.31 -8.64 -0.24
CA ILE A 45 11.85 -9.14 1.04
C ILE A 45 10.82 -9.96 1.80
N MET A 46 9.53 -9.62 1.69
CA MET A 46 8.45 -10.28 2.43
C MET A 46 7.92 -11.54 1.75
N ILE A 47 8.19 -11.76 0.47
CA ILE A 47 7.74 -12.98 -0.25
C ILE A 47 8.16 -14.27 0.47
N PRO A 48 9.43 -14.51 0.85
CA PRO A 48 9.84 -15.75 1.52
C PRO A 48 9.12 -15.97 2.85
N VAL A 49 8.80 -14.89 3.56
CA VAL A 49 8.06 -14.95 4.84
C VAL A 49 6.59 -15.28 4.57
N SER A 50 5.99 -14.67 3.54
CA SER A 50 4.59 -14.83 3.22
C SER A 50 4.24 -16.24 2.72
N ILE A 51 5.16 -16.93 2.05
CA ILE A 51 4.97 -18.32 1.58
C ILE A 51 4.73 -19.30 2.75
N GLN A 52 5.30 -19.01 3.92
CA GLN A 52 5.14 -19.87 5.10
C GLN A 52 3.72 -19.84 5.69
N ILE A 53 2.88 -18.90 5.30
CA ILE A 53 1.49 -18.79 5.76
C ILE A 53 0.63 -19.93 5.19
N GLY A 54 0.96 -20.43 3.99
CA GLY A 54 0.31 -21.59 3.37
C GLY A 54 -1.05 -21.31 2.72
N ASP A 55 -1.74 -20.22 3.08
CA ASP A 55 -2.98 -19.78 2.42
C ASP A 55 -2.70 -18.66 1.43
N PRO A 56 -3.01 -18.87 0.13
CA PRO A 56 -2.74 -17.86 -0.90
C PRO A 56 -3.48 -16.54 -0.69
N SER A 57 -4.72 -16.58 -0.19
CA SER A 57 -5.53 -15.39 0.03
C SER A 57 -4.93 -14.51 1.12
N THR A 58 -4.59 -15.13 2.26
CA THR A 58 -3.93 -14.45 3.39
C THR A 58 -2.56 -13.91 3.00
N THR A 59 -1.80 -14.68 2.21
CA THR A 59 -0.50 -14.26 1.67
C THR A 59 -0.63 -12.99 0.81
N LEU A 60 -1.59 -12.95 -0.11
CA LEU A 60 -1.83 -11.77 -0.95
C LEU A 60 -2.29 -10.56 -0.13
N ILE A 61 -3.13 -10.76 0.88
CA ILE A 61 -3.60 -9.70 1.77
C ILE A 61 -2.43 -9.12 2.58
N LEU A 62 -1.56 -9.97 3.13
CA LEU A 62 -0.35 -9.53 3.83
C LEU A 62 0.54 -8.69 2.91
N LEU A 63 0.85 -9.19 1.70
CA LEU A 63 1.72 -8.50 0.75
C LEU A 63 1.11 -7.19 0.24
N ALA A 64 -0.20 -7.14 0.03
CA ALA A 64 -0.91 -5.91 -0.28
C ALA A 64 -0.79 -4.89 0.86
N GLY A 65 -0.98 -5.33 2.12
CA GLY A 65 -0.75 -4.50 3.30
C GLY A 65 0.68 -3.95 3.36
N VAL A 66 1.68 -4.80 3.12
CA VAL A 66 3.10 -4.40 3.05
C VAL A 66 3.32 -3.34 1.97
N TYR A 67 2.76 -3.53 0.80
CA TYR A 67 2.89 -2.58 -0.33
C TYR A 67 2.31 -1.21 0.02
N TYR A 68 1.07 -1.16 0.51
CA TYR A 68 0.44 0.09 0.92
C TYR A 68 1.17 0.76 2.07
N GLY A 69 1.58 -0.02 3.06
CA GLY A 69 2.38 0.48 4.18
C GLY A 69 3.69 1.11 3.72
N ALA A 70 4.40 0.45 2.79
CA ALA A 70 5.69 0.95 2.28
C ALA A 70 5.54 2.28 1.51
N ILE A 71 4.49 2.45 0.71
CA ILE A 71 4.19 3.73 0.03
C ILE A 71 3.96 4.84 1.05
N PHE A 72 3.16 4.57 2.09
CA PHE A 72 2.90 5.54 3.14
C PHE A 72 4.15 5.86 3.96
N GLY A 73 4.99 4.85 4.24
CA GLY A 73 6.29 5.03 4.88
C GLY A 73 7.22 5.94 4.07
N GLY A 74 7.30 5.73 2.75
CA GLY A 74 8.07 6.56 1.83
C GLY A 74 7.55 8.01 1.76
N SER A 75 6.23 8.20 1.80
CA SER A 75 5.62 9.53 1.91
C SER A 75 5.99 10.22 3.23
N THR A 76 6.03 9.47 4.33
CA THR A 76 6.40 9.98 5.65
C THR A 76 7.85 10.48 5.67
N SER A 77 8.80 9.71 5.15
CA SER A 77 10.20 10.13 5.05
C SER A 77 10.38 11.31 4.09
N SER A 78 9.62 11.37 3.00
CA SER A 78 9.60 12.51 2.08
C SER A 78 9.18 13.81 2.78
N ILE A 79 8.13 13.76 3.59
CA ILE A 79 7.59 14.91 4.31
C ILE A 79 8.53 15.36 5.44
N LEU A 80 9.05 14.41 6.24
CA LEU A 80 9.78 14.74 7.46
C LEU A 80 11.23 15.10 7.21
N ILE A 81 11.91 14.38 6.30
CA ILE A 81 13.36 14.50 6.10
C ILE A 81 13.77 14.78 4.64
N ASN A 82 12.80 15.02 3.75
CA ASN A 82 13.04 15.25 2.32
C ASN A 82 13.83 14.12 1.64
N ALA A 83 13.58 12.88 2.04
CA ALA A 83 14.26 11.70 1.52
C ALA A 83 13.22 10.70 0.99
N PRO A 84 12.77 10.88 -0.27
CA PRO A 84 11.78 9.99 -0.87
C PRO A 84 12.34 8.57 -1.06
N GLY A 85 11.54 7.56 -0.71
CA GLY A 85 11.90 6.16 -0.90
C GLY A 85 11.75 5.69 -2.36
N GLU A 86 10.87 6.34 -3.12
CA GLU A 86 10.59 6.01 -4.53
C GLU A 86 10.18 7.24 -5.33
N ALA A 87 10.16 7.11 -6.67
CA ALA A 87 9.84 8.22 -7.57
C ALA A 87 8.42 8.77 -7.38
N ALA A 88 7.44 7.91 -7.06
CA ALA A 88 6.05 8.33 -6.90
C ALA A 88 5.85 9.29 -5.72
N VAL A 89 6.62 9.15 -4.65
CA VAL A 89 6.50 10.00 -3.46
C VAL A 89 7.38 11.26 -3.51
N VAL A 90 8.18 11.45 -4.56
CA VAL A 90 8.97 12.68 -4.76
C VAL A 90 8.07 13.91 -4.80
N ALA A 91 6.92 13.82 -5.47
CA ALA A 91 5.96 14.94 -5.53
C ALA A 91 5.48 15.36 -4.14
N THR A 92 5.35 14.43 -3.20
CA THR A 92 4.96 14.72 -1.81
C THR A 92 6.00 15.57 -1.07
N SER A 93 7.27 15.49 -1.46
CA SER A 93 8.35 16.29 -0.82
C SER A 93 8.27 17.76 -1.18
N PHE A 94 7.72 18.13 -2.36
CA PHE A 94 7.68 19.53 -2.80
C PHE A 94 6.83 20.42 -1.90
N ASP A 95 5.69 19.91 -1.44
CA ASP A 95 4.80 20.67 -0.56
C ASP A 95 4.92 20.20 0.91
N GLY A 96 5.06 18.89 1.12
CA GLY A 96 5.06 18.27 2.45
C GLY A 96 6.27 18.66 3.29
N TYR A 97 7.47 18.67 2.71
CA TYR A 97 8.68 19.04 3.43
C TYR A 97 8.71 20.52 3.83
N PRO A 98 8.38 21.50 2.95
CA PRO A 98 8.24 22.90 3.37
C PRO A 98 7.17 23.10 4.46
N MET A 99 6.08 22.36 4.43
CA MET A 99 5.09 22.38 5.53
C MET A 99 5.68 21.86 6.84
N ALA A 100 6.43 20.75 6.80
CA ALA A 100 7.11 20.21 7.97
C ALA A 100 8.12 21.20 8.56
N ARG A 101 8.89 21.88 7.72
CA ARG A 101 9.83 22.94 8.13
C ARG A 101 9.17 24.13 8.80
N LYS A 102 7.90 24.41 8.48
CA LYS A 102 7.07 25.45 9.13
C LYS A 102 6.35 24.95 10.38
N GLY A 103 6.70 23.79 10.91
CA GLY A 103 6.05 23.18 12.08
C GLY A 103 4.68 22.55 11.81
N GLN A 104 4.31 22.37 10.54
CA GLN A 104 3.03 21.81 10.13
C GLN A 104 3.14 20.35 9.64
N ALA A 105 4.13 19.61 10.14
CA ALA A 105 4.37 18.22 9.76
C ALA A 105 3.12 17.32 9.96
N GLY A 106 2.41 17.48 11.08
CA GLY A 106 1.18 16.73 11.36
C GLY A 106 0.09 16.97 10.31
N LYS A 107 -0.08 18.22 9.85
CA LYS A 107 -1.05 18.52 8.77
C LYS A 107 -0.65 17.85 7.46
N ALA A 108 0.62 17.93 7.08
CA ALA A 108 1.13 17.32 5.85
C ALA A 108 0.93 15.79 5.87
N LEU A 109 1.26 15.13 6.99
CA LEU A 109 1.06 13.69 7.15
C LEU A 109 -0.42 13.29 7.12
N THR A 110 -1.30 14.09 7.75
CA THR A 110 -2.75 13.83 7.72
C THR A 110 -3.30 13.95 6.30
N ILE A 111 -2.91 14.98 5.55
CA ILE A 111 -3.32 15.15 4.15
C ILE A 111 -2.83 13.97 3.31
N ALA A 112 -1.57 13.56 3.48
CA ALA A 112 -1.01 12.41 2.78
C ALA A 112 -1.78 11.13 3.10
N ALA A 113 -2.12 10.88 4.37
CA ALA A 113 -2.88 9.71 4.79
C ALA A 113 -4.29 9.67 4.19
N ILE A 114 -5.03 10.80 4.25
CA ILE A 114 -6.38 10.91 3.68
C ILE A 114 -6.33 10.75 2.16
N SER A 115 -5.38 11.37 1.49
CA SER A 115 -5.21 11.27 0.04
C SER A 115 -4.88 9.84 -0.39
N SER A 116 -3.97 9.16 0.33
CA SER A 116 -3.63 7.76 0.09
C SER A 116 -4.82 6.83 0.29
N PHE A 117 -5.58 7.03 1.37
CA PHE A 117 -6.80 6.25 1.62
C PHE A 117 -7.84 6.46 0.52
N SER A 118 -8.11 7.71 0.17
CA SER A 118 -9.11 8.05 -0.86
C SER A 118 -8.68 7.53 -2.24
N GLY A 119 -7.43 7.78 -2.63
CA GLY A 119 -6.88 7.32 -3.91
C GLY A 119 -6.83 5.79 -4.00
N GLY A 120 -6.40 5.12 -2.93
CA GLY A 120 -6.37 3.66 -2.85
C GLY A 120 -7.75 3.03 -2.93
N THR A 121 -8.74 3.62 -2.24
CA THR A 121 -10.14 3.15 -2.29
C THR A 121 -10.74 3.30 -3.69
N ILE A 122 -10.57 4.47 -4.31
CA ILE A 122 -11.04 4.72 -5.68
C ILE A 122 -10.34 3.76 -6.65
N GLY A 123 -9.01 3.61 -6.55
CA GLY A 123 -8.24 2.70 -7.37
C GLY A 123 -8.69 1.24 -7.24
N ALA A 124 -8.97 0.78 -6.02
CA ALA A 124 -9.48 -0.56 -5.78
C ALA A 124 -10.86 -0.79 -6.42
N ILE A 125 -11.78 0.18 -6.30
CA ILE A 125 -13.11 0.10 -6.95
C ILE A 125 -12.97 0.02 -8.47
N PHE A 126 -12.12 0.86 -9.07
CA PHE A 126 -11.83 0.80 -10.50
C PHE A 126 -11.22 -0.54 -10.91
N LEU A 127 -10.24 -1.02 -10.16
CA LEU A 127 -9.62 -2.31 -10.42
C LEU A 127 -10.66 -3.45 -10.39
N MET A 128 -11.51 -3.49 -9.37
CA MET A 128 -12.58 -4.50 -9.27
C MET A 128 -13.54 -4.46 -10.46
N GLY A 129 -13.89 -3.27 -10.94
CA GLY A 129 -14.78 -3.11 -12.10
C GLY A 129 -14.12 -3.49 -13.44
N PHE A 130 -12.84 -3.17 -13.62
CA PHE A 130 -12.14 -3.37 -14.88
C PHE A 130 -11.29 -4.65 -14.94
N ALA A 131 -11.04 -5.32 -13.81
CA ALA A 131 -10.20 -6.52 -13.75
C ALA A 131 -10.62 -7.63 -14.74
N PRO A 132 -11.90 -7.97 -14.93
CA PRO A 132 -12.31 -8.99 -15.90
C PRO A 132 -11.99 -8.60 -17.34
N ALA A 133 -12.18 -7.33 -17.70
CA ALA A 133 -11.86 -6.80 -19.03
C ALA A 133 -10.35 -6.80 -19.29
N LEU A 134 -9.56 -6.39 -18.30
CA LEU A 134 -8.09 -6.40 -18.37
C LEU A 134 -7.54 -7.82 -18.48
N ALA A 135 -8.11 -8.76 -17.71
CA ALA A 135 -7.70 -10.17 -17.77
C ALA A 135 -7.98 -10.78 -19.15
N SER A 136 -9.17 -10.53 -19.74
CA SER A 136 -9.49 -11.02 -21.09
C SER A 136 -8.60 -10.40 -22.16
N PHE A 137 -8.16 -9.16 -21.97
CA PHE A 137 -7.23 -8.51 -22.90
C PHE A 137 -5.80 -9.07 -22.76
N ALA A 138 -5.36 -9.35 -21.53
CA ALA A 138 -4.04 -9.90 -21.24
C ALA A 138 -3.84 -11.33 -21.79
N ILE A 139 -4.92 -12.12 -21.91
CA ILE A 139 -4.86 -13.48 -22.49
C ILE A 139 -4.69 -13.47 -24.01
N LEU A 140 -4.94 -12.33 -24.67
CA LEU A 140 -4.78 -12.18 -26.12
C LEU A 140 -3.33 -11.92 -26.56
N PHE A 141 -2.43 -11.67 -25.60
CA PHE A 141 -0.98 -11.48 -25.79
C PHE A 141 -0.19 -12.63 -25.20
#